data_0aaf0d760379fead92477e67ce46723f
#
_entry.id   0aaf0d760379fead92477e67ce46723f
#
_cell.length_a   1.000
_cell.length_b   1.000
_cell.length_c   1.000
_cell.angle_alpha   90.00
_cell.angle_beta   90.00
_cell.angle_gamma   90.00
#
_symmetry.space_group_name_H-M   'P 1'
#
loop_
_entity.id
_entity.type
_entity.pdbx_description
1 polymer ?
#
loop_
_entity_poly.entity_id
_entity_poly.type
_entity_poly.pdbx_seq_one_letter_code
_entity_poly.pdbx_strand_id
1 'polypeptide(L)'
;HPFRRPALWSRLLVASALVCALPACVKPEEVNYVQNLVLDQKSSIRKEYKIVIKKDDRLFISVSSKNPTLAQMFNKDSGSVSSPRDDERGYFVNTDGDIVFPVLGRIKAVGKTCTQLANDIENEIIREGYIKDPAVSVRLMNFKFSVLGEVSKPGNYEIKGERLTLLEALSKAGDLNMDGNRDIYIIRESGGERIASKVDLRNSDLFHSPYYYIQQNDVIYVTPSDRKVNTRSEQLQIYPYLISGTSIAMVILAFCI
;
A
#
# COMPACT_ATOMS: atom_id res chain seq x y z
N HIS A 1 13.04 -74.53 -14.56
CA HIS A 1 12.07 -73.52 -15.07
C HIS A 1 12.37 -72.18 -14.43
N PRO A 2 12.78 -71.11 -15.17
CA PRO A 2 12.93 -69.84 -14.61
C PRO A 2 11.59 -69.06 -14.69
N PHE A 3 11.13 -68.60 -13.56
CA PHE A 3 9.92 -67.81 -13.44
C PHE A 3 10.07 -66.44 -14.15
N ARG A 4 9.42 -66.30 -15.29
CA ARG A 4 9.17 -65.03 -15.96
C ARG A 4 8.13 -64.20 -15.15
N ARG A 5 8.56 -63.19 -14.38
CA ARG A 5 7.67 -62.14 -13.86
C ARG A 5 8.20 -60.76 -14.16
N PRO A 6 8.55 -60.37 -15.42
CA PRO A 6 8.94 -58.99 -15.73
C PRO A 6 7.74 -58.03 -15.82
N ALA A 7 6.51 -58.55 -16.04
CA ALA A 7 5.34 -57.71 -16.30
C ALA A 7 4.75 -57.02 -15.06
N LEU A 8 4.98 -57.51 -13.85
CA LEU A 8 4.48 -56.85 -12.63
C LEU A 8 5.35 -55.66 -12.23
N TRP A 9 6.65 -55.78 -12.39
CA TRP A 9 7.62 -54.73 -12.08
C TRP A 9 7.52 -53.52 -13.01
N SER A 10 7.34 -53.75 -14.30
CA SER A 10 7.10 -52.68 -15.26
C SER A 10 5.80 -51.91 -14.99
N ARG A 11 4.75 -52.60 -14.57
CA ARG A 11 3.48 -51.94 -14.18
C ARG A 11 3.59 -51.11 -12.91
N LEU A 12 4.36 -51.56 -11.92
CA LEU A 12 4.61 -50.82 -10.67
C LEU A 12 5.49 -49.56 -10.93
N LEU A 13 6.50 -49.66 -11.77
CA LEU A 13 7.33 -48.51 -12.18
C LEU A 13 6.52 -47.46 -12.97
N VAL A 14 5.66 -47.91 -13.87
CA VAL A 14 4.79 -46.98 -14.63
C VAL A 14 3.76 -46.32 -13.71
N ALA A 15 3.18 -47.04 -12.75
CA ALA A 15 2.26 -46.44 -11.77
C ALA A 15 2.95 -45.44 -10.85
N SER A 16 4.19 -45.72 -10.42
CA SER A 16 5.00 -44.77 -9.62
C SER A 16 5.39 -43.56 -10.41
N ALA A 17 5.76 -43.68 -11.68
CA ALA A 17 6.06 -42.56 -12.55
C ALA A 17 4.84 -41.66 -12.86
N LEU A 18 3.65 -42.28 -12.93
CA LEU A 18 2.40 -41.56 -13.18
C LEU A 18 1.97 -40.70 -11.98
N VAL A 19 2.26 -41.11 -10.76
CA VAL A 19 1.97 -40.37 -9.52
C VAL A 19 2.88 -39.15 -9.38
N CYS A 20 4.12 -39.18 -9.88
CA CYS A 20 5.05 -38.08 -9.87
C CYS A 20 4.78 -37.01 -10.93
N ALA A 21 3.88 -37.24 -11.87
CA ALA A 21 3.61 -36.37 -13.00
C ALA A 21 2.45 -35.37 -12.78
N LEU A 22 1.97 -35.18 -11.54
CA LEU A 22 0.93 -34.20 -11.25
C LEU A 22 1.59 -32.81 -11.10
N PRO A 23 1.53 -31.93 -12.12
CA PRO A 23 2.10 -30.59 -12.02
C PRO A 23 1.21 -29.77 -11.07
N ALA A 24 1.77 -29.33 -9.96
CA ALA A 24 1.18 -28.30 -9.10
C ALA A 24 1.39 -26.92 -9.77
N CYS A 25 0.75 -26.68 -10.93
CA CYS A 25 0.86 -25.40 -11.62
C CYS A 25 0.04 -24.32 -10.92
N VAL A 26 0.70 -23.22 -10.60
CA VAL A 26 0.02 -21.96 -10.25
C VAL A 26 -0.65 -21.42 -11.52
N LYS A 27 -1.94 -21.16 -11.48
CA LYS A 27 -2.64 -20.55 -12.61
C LYS A 27 -2.25 -19.07 -12.70
N PRO A 28 -1.77 -18.57 -13.86
CA PRO A 28 -1.40 -17.16 -14.04
C PRO A 28 -2.53 -16.20 -13.66
N GLU A 29 -3.78 -16.61 -13.86
CA GLU A 29 -4.99 -15.83 -13.53
C GLU A 29 -5.12 -15.51 -12.04
N GLU A 30 -4.49 -16.29 -11.16
CA GLU A 30 -4.53 -16.04 -9.70
C GLU A 30 -3.49 -15.00 -9.26
N VAL A 31 -2.49 -14.71 -10.11
CA VAL A 31 -1.32 -13.91 -9.74
C VAL A 31 -1.26 -12.58 -10.48
N ASN A 32 -1.72 -12.53 -11.72
CA ASN A 32 -1.65 -11.34 -12.57
C ASN A 32 -2.63 -10.27 -12.13
N TYR A 33 -2.22 -9.00 -12.26
CA TYR A 33 -3.06 -7.83 -12.00
C TYR A 33 -3.86 -7.42 -13.24
N VAL A 34 -5.00 -6.78 -13.01
CA VAL A 34 -5.80 -6.02 -13.98
C VAL A 34 -6.03 -6.79 -15.30
N GLN A 35 -6.50 -8.03 -15.21
CA GLN A 35 -6.57 -8.97 -16.34
C GLN A 35 -7.65 -8.66 -17.37
N ASN A 36 -8.69 -7.91 -16.98
CA ASN A 36 -9.83 -7.56 -17.83
C ASN A 36 -9.72 -6.15 -18.43
N LEU A 37 -8.50 -5.62 -18.59
CA LEU A 37 -8.27 -4.36 -19.30
C LEU A 37 -8.59 -4.51 -20.78
N VAL A 38 -9.44 -3.61 -21.27
CA VAL A 38 -9.66 -3.46 -22.72
C VAL A 38 -8.58 -2.51 -23.24
N LEU A 39 -7.71 -3.02 -24.11
CA LEU A 39 -6.62 -2.24 -24.69
C LEU A 39 -7.19 -1.14 -25.60
N ASP A 40 -6.50 -0.01 -25.64
CA ASP A 40 -6.83 1.17 -26.46
C ASP A 40 -8.19 1.83 -26.18
N GLN A 41 -8.89 1.41 -25.12
CA GLN A 41 -10.13 2.04 -24.69
C GLN A 41 -9.85 3.20 -23.73
N LYS A 42 -10.35 4.40 -24.06
CA LYS A 42 -10.32 5.54 -23.14
C LYS A 42 -11.36 5.34 -22.05
N SER A 43 -10.94 5.28 -20.80
CA SER A 43 -11.82 5.32 -19.63
C SER A 43 -11.74 6.69 -18.95
N SER A 44 -12.86 7.17 -18.41
CA SER A 44 -12.86 8.40 -17.63
C SER A 44 -12.17 8.16 -16.29
N ILE A 45 -11.15 8.97 -15.98
CA ILE A 45 -10.57 9.01 -14.64
C ILE A 45 -11.64 9.62 -13.73
N ARG A 46 -12.06 8.86 -12.70
CA ARG A 46 -12.96 9.41 -11.69
C ARG A 46 -12.35 10.67 -11.10
N LYS A 47 -13.23 11.63 -10.73
CA LYS A 47 -12.93 12.93 -10.12
C LYS A 47 -11.58 12.96 -9.44
N GLU A 48 -10.77 13.93 -9.82
CA GLU A 48 -9.48 14.23 -9.23
C GLU A 48 -9.53 14.09 -7.70
N TYR A 49 -8.84 13.08 -7.19
CA TYR A 49 -8.76 12.84 -5.76
C TYR A 49 -7.92 13.97 -5.14
N LYS A 50 -8.54 14.72 -4.22
CA LYS A 50 -7.86 15.79 -3.48
C LYS A 50 -7.69 15.35 -2.04
N ILE A 51 -6.46 15.35 -1.56
CA ILE A 51 -6.17 15.11 -0.15
C ILE A 51 -6.79 16.24 0.66
N VAL A 52 -7.54 15.86 1.68
CA VAL A 52 -8.18 16.76 2.62
C VAL A 52 -7.40 16.72 3.93
N ILE A 53 -7.07 17.88 4.45
CA ILE A 53 -6.36 18.05 5.73
C ILE A 53 -7.23 17.50 6.87
N LYS A 54 -6.62 16.68 7.71
CA LYS A 54 -7.23 16.06 8.89
C LYS A 54 -6.63 16.63 10.18
N LYS A 55 -7.26 16.33 11.32
CA LYS A 55 -6.68 16.57 12.64
C LYS A 55 -5.38 15.77 12.76
N ASP A 56 -4.44 16.26 13.53
CA ASP A 56 -3.10 15.70 13.73
C ASP A 56 -2.18 15.75 12.50
N ASP A 57 -2.65 16.36 11.39
CA ASP A 57 -1.79 16.62 10.25
C ASP A 57 -0.75 17.71 10.57
N ARG A 58 0.40 17.56 9.95
CA ARG A 58 1.46 18.56 10.01
C ARG A 58 1.64 19.20 8.63
N LEU A 59 1.55 20.52 8.58
CA LEU A 59 1.57 21.30 7.34
C LEU A 59 2.86 22.11 7.25
N PHE A 60 3.51 22.10 6.12
CA PHE A 60 4.50 23.10 5.76
C PHE A 60 3.79 24.23 5.03
N ILE A 61 3.92 25.43 5.55
CA ILE A 61 3.33 26.64 4.94
C ILE A 61 4.45 27.65 4.74
N SER A 62 4.57 28.16 3.53
CA SER A 62 5.51 29.24 3.22
C SER A 62 4.80 30.35 2.48
N VAL A 63 5.10 31.56 2.90
CA VAL A 63 4.62 32.80 2.29
C VAL A 63 5.78 33.47 1.57
N SER A 64 5.56 33.88 0.33
CA SER A 64 6.49 34.67 -0.46
C SER A 64 5.80 35.92 -1.02
N SER A 65 6.56 36.95 -1.33
CA SER A 65 6.06 38.16 -1.97
C SER A 65 7.20 38.90 -2.66
N LYS A 66 6.88 39.91 -3.48
CA LYS A 66 7.90 40.79 -4.08
C LYS A 66 8.73 41.52 -3.04
N ASN A 67 8.18 41.71 -1.83
CA ASN A 67 8.92 42.23 -0.67
C ASN A 67 9.22 41.12 0.32
N PRO A 68 10.43 40.52 0.29
CA PRO A 68 10.79 39.39 1.16
C PRO A 68 10.72 39.74 2.65
N THR A 69 11.00 40.94 3.06
CA THR A 69 10.98 41.41 4.45
C THR A 69 9.59 41.31 5.06
N LEU A 70 8.55 41.65 4.30
CA LEU A 70 7.17 41.53 4.74
C LEU A 70 6.72 40.06 4.82
N ALA A 71 7.22 39.22 3.91
CA ALA A 71 6.90 37.78 3.92
C ALA A 71 7.52 37.04 5.13
N GLN A 72 8.66 37.51 5.64
CA GLN A 72 9.35 36.86 6.77
C GLN A 72 8.51 36.78 8.04
N MET A 73 7.65 37.77 8.29
CA MET A 73 6.79 37.81 9.49
C MET A 73 5.78 36.66 9.54
N PHE A 74 5.45 36.08 8.39
CA PHE A 74 4.51 34.95 8.25
C PHE A 74 5.20 33.60 8.24
N ASN A 75 6.53 33.57 8.05
CA ASN A 75 7.29 32.34 7.96
C ASN A 75 7.90 32.00 9.33
N LYS A 76 7.45 30.90 9.93
CA LYS A 76 8.00 30.36 11.15
C LYS A 76 9.45 29.92 10.90
N ASP A 77 10.40 30.52 11.62
CA ASP A 77 11.83 30.14 11.60
C ASP A 77 12.60 30.30 10.27
N SER A 78 12.55 31.52 9.69
CA SER A 78 13.51 31.87 8.64
C SER A 78 14.96 32.12 9.14
N GLY A 79 15.21 31.93 10.43
CA GLY A 79 16.43 32.46 11.10
C GLY A 79 17.42 31.46 11.67
N SER A 80 17.16 30.17 11.78
CA SER A 80 18.16 29.23 12.33
C SER A 80 18.38 28.01 11.44
N VAL A 81 19.48 28.08 10.69
CA VAL A 81 20.03 26.99 9.84
C VAL A 81 20.59 25.83 10.67
N SER A 82 20.42 25.81 11.99
CA SER A 82 21.15 24.91 12.88
C SER A 82 20.31 23.89 13.64
N SER A 83 19.08 23.59 13.23
CA SER A 83 18.35 22.46 13.83
C SER A 83 18.24 21.29 12.88
N PRO A 84 18.78 20.09 13.22
CA PRO A 84 18.81 18.92 12.33
C PRO A 84 17.48 18.17 12.20
N ARG A 85 16.39 18.67 12.79
CA ARG A 85 15.11 17.95 12.78
C ARG A 85 14.08 18.69 11.94
N ASP A 86 13.95 18.27 10.70
CA ASP A 86 12.85 18.68 9.81
C ASP A 86 11.47 18.43 10.45
N ASP A 87 11.39 17.51 11.40
CA ASP A 87 10.16 17.15 12.10
C ASP A 87 9.59 18.25 13.01
N GLU A 88 10.39 19.24 13.39
CA GLU A 88 9.94 20.36 14.23
C GLU A 88 9.43 21.56 13.43
N ARG A 89 9.68 21.56 12.11
CA ARG A 89 9.25 22.61 11.21
C ARG A 89 7.87 22.31 10.67
N GLY A 90 6.87 23.08 11.04
CA GLY A 90 5.53 22.92 10.48
C GLY A 90 4.44 23.42 11.42
N TYR A 91 3.25 23.49 10.86
CA TYR A 91 2.03 23.87 11.56
C TYR A 91 1.23 22.63 11.87
N PHE A 92 0.95 22.41 13.14
CA PHE A 92 0.17 21.29 13.62
C PHE A 92 -1.32 21.64 13.57
N VAL A 93 -2.13 20.75 12.97
CA VAL A 93 -3.59 20.85 12.97
C VAL A 93 -4.11 20.28 14.27
N ASN A 94 -4.60 21.13 15.15
CA ASN A 94 -5.03 20.76 16.50
C ASN A 94 -6.35 19.95 16.50
N THR A 95 -6.79 19.56 17.69
CA THR A 95 -8.05 18.81 17.90
C THR A 95 -9.30 19.56 17.47
N ASP A 96 -9.26 20.89 17.43
CA ASP A 96 -10.33 21.75 16.93
C ASP A 96 -10.32 21.82 15.39
N GLY A 97 -9.24 21.36 14.75
CA GLY A 97 -9.02 21.39 13.32
C GLY A 97 -8.45 22.71 12.82
N ASP A 98 -7.82 23.47 13.70
CA ASP A 98 -7.21 24.77 13.41
C ASP A 98 -5.68 24.66 13.43
N ILE A 99 -5.03 25.55 12.71
CA ILE A 99 -3.60 25.87 12.85
C ILE A 99 -3.44 27.22 13.52
N VAL A 100 -2.34 27.41 14.25
CA VAL A 100 -1.93 28.72 14.76
C VAL A 100 -0.92 29.30 13.79
N PHE A 101 -1.33 30.31 13.02
CA PHE A 101 -0.52 30.92 11.99
C PHE A 101 0.02 32.28 12.47
N PRO A 102 1.31 32.62 12.22
CA PRO A 102 1.87 33.87 12.66
C PRO A 102 1.06 35.06 12.15
N VAL A 103 0.93 36.11 12.96
CA VAL A 103 0.22 37.35 12.66
C VAL A 103 -1.30 37.18 12.51
N LEU A 104 -1.79 36.16 11.79
CA LEU A 104 -3.21 35.94 11.52
C LEU A 104 -3.93 35.17 12.63
N GLY A 105 -3.20 34.52 13.54
CA GLY A 105 -3.80 33.76 14.64
C GLY A 105 -4.33 32.37 14.23
N ARG A 106 -5.55 32.05 14.63
CA ARG A 106 -6.17 30.72 14.37
C ARG A 106 -6.84 30.70 13.01
N ILE A 107 -6.49 29.70 12.20
CA ILE A 107 -7.06 29.48 10.86
C ILE A 107 -7.59 28.05 10.79
N LYS A 108 -8.84 27.90 10.33
CA LYS A 108 -9.46 26.60 10.10
C LYS A 108 -8.77 25.88 8.94
N ALA A 109 -8.22 24.68 9.22
CA ALA A 109 -7.49 23.87 8.24
C ALA A 109 -8.21 22.57 7.90
N VAL A 110 -8.81 21.91 8.90
CA VAL A 110 -9.48 20.61 8.72
C VAL A 110 -10.59 20.69 7.68
N GLY A 111 -10.69 19.67 6.82
CA GLY A 111 -11.71 19.61 5.78
C GLY A 111 -11.38 20.38 4.50
N LYS A 112 -10.30 21.15 4.48
CA LYS A 112 -9.80 21.88 3.30
C LYS A 112 -8.70 21.10 2.60
N THR A 113 -8.54 21.30 1.31
CA THR A 113 -7.32 20.90 0.59
C THR A 113 -6.18 21.86 0.89
N CYS A 114 -4.92 21.45 0.62
CA CYS A 114 -3.78 22.34 0.75
C CYS A 114 -3.93 23.61 -0.09
N THR A 115 -4.48 23.49 -1.31
CA THR A 115 -4.76 24.63 -2.19
C THR A 115 -5.82 25.57 -1.61
N GLN A 116 -6.90 25.03 -1.04
CA GLN A 116 -7.94 25.84 -0.41
C GLN A 116 -7.39 26.60 0.80
N LEU A 117 -6.61 25.94 1.65
CA LEU A 117 -5.99 26.59 2.80
C LEU A 117 -5.00 27.67 2.38
N ALA A 118 -4.20 27.43 1.31
CA ALA A 118 -3.30 28.44 0.76
C ALA A 118 -4.06 29.70 0.32
N ASN A 119 -5.14 29.52 -0.45
CA ASN A 119 -5.97 30.63 -0.92
C ASN A 119 -6.63 31.39 0.24
N ASP A 120 -7.07 30.68 1.28
CA ASP A 120 -7.66 31.33 2.45
C ASP A 120 -6.64 32.21 3.18
N ILE A 121 -5.41 31.70 3.34
CA ILE A 121 -4.31 32.47 3.96
C ILE A 121 -3.94 33.69 3.09
N GLU A 122 -3.83 33.52 1.77
CA GLU A 122 -3.56 34.63 0.84
C GLU A 122 -4.61 35.74 0.96
N ASN A 123 -5.88 35.34 0.90
CA ASN A 123 -6.99 36.28 1.00
C ASN A 123 -6.99 37.02 2.35
N GLU A 124 -6.66 36.30 3.44
CA GLU A 124 -6.58 36.91 4.76
C GLU A 124 -5.45 37.94 4.86
N ILE A 125 -4.25 37.62 4.33
CA ILE A 125 -3.10 38.52 4.30
C ILE A 125 -3.42 39.79 3.50
N ILE A 126 -4.12 39.67 2.37
CA ILE A 126 -4.54 40.78 1.52
C ILE A 126 -5.61 41.62 2.24
N ARG A 127 -6.60 40.99 2.83
CA ARG A 127 -7.72 41.65 3.53
C ARG A 127 -7.24 42.51 4.71
N GLU A 128 -6.29 41.98 5.47
CA GLU A 128 -5.68 42.71 6.60
C GLU A 128 -4.64 43.78 6.14
N GLY A 129 -4.35 43.85 4.86
CA GLY A 129 -3.47 44.87 4.27
C GLY A 129 -1.97 44.68 4.51
N TYR A 130 -1.55 43.51 4.96
CA TYR A 130 -0.14 43.23 5.26
C TYR A 130 0.73 43.15 4.00
N ILE A 131 0.27 42.42 2.98
CA ILE A 131 0.97 42.23 1.71
C ILE A 131 -0.05 42.32 0.57
N LYS A 132 0.32 43.02 -0.52
CA LYS A 132 -0.56 43.20 -1.68
C LYS A 132 -0.50 42.01 -2.66
N ASP A 133 0.62 41.29 -2.69
CA ASP A 133 0.94 40.25 -3.63
C ASP A 133 1.54 39.01 -2.92
N PRO A 134 0.84 38.45 -1.90
CA PRO A 134 1.33 37.24 -1.24
C PRO A 134 1.17 36.04 -2.17
N ALA A 135 2.12 35.09 -2.13
CA ALA A 135 1.99 33.78 -2.70
C ALA A 135 2.22 32.75 -1.58
N VAL A 136 1.20 31.93 -1.29
CA VAL A 136 1.23 30.97 -0.20
C VAL A 136 1.31 29.55 -0.77
N SER A 137 2.25 28.77 -0.26
CA SER A 137 2.37 27.34 -0.57
C SER A 137 2.10 26.53 0.70
N VAL A 138 1.16 25.58 0.61
CA VAL A 138 0.83 24.66 1.70
C VAL A 138 1.09 23.24 1.22
N ARG A 139 1.79 22.44 2.04
CA ARG A 139 2.09 21.04 1.78
C ARG A 139 1.90 20.21 3.03
N LEU A 140 1.39 18.99 2.89
CA LEU A 140 1.31 18.01 3.96
C LEU A 140 2.70 17.41 4.20
N MET A 141 3.17 17.38 5.46
CA MET A 141 4.51 16.89 5.82
C MET A 141 4.50 15.42 6.27
N ASN A 142 3.42 14.96 6.86
CA ASN A 142 3.32 13.64 7.49
C ASN A 142 2.40 12.67 6.75
N PHE A 143 2.30 12.79 5.43
CA PHE A 143 1.52 11.82 4.66
C PHE A 143 2.20 10.45 4.71
N LYS A 144 1.61 9.53 5.48
CA LYS A 144 2.08 8.17 5.65
C LYS A 144 0.96 7.16 5.46
N PHE A 145 1.34 5.96 5.06
CA PHE A 145 0.48 4.76 5.01
C PHE A 145 1.30 3.56 5.46
N SER A 146 0.62 2.47 5.78
CA SER A 146 1.26 1.22 6.22
C SER A 146 0.93 0.09 5.26
N VAL A 147 1.89 -0.79 5.00
CA VAL A 147 1.68 -2.02 4.24
C VAL A 147 2.10 -3.21 5.09
N LEU A 148 1.20 -4.16 5.26
CA LEU A 148 1.38 -5.35 6.10
C LEU A 148 1.10 -6.63 5.31
N GLY A 149 1.68 -7.74 5.76
CA GLY A 149 1.41 -9.09 5.24
C GLY A 149 2.34 -9.52 4.13
N GLU A 150 1.81 -10.17 3.10
CA GLU A 150 2.57 -10.86 2.05
C GLU A 150 3.04 -9.90 0.95
N VAL A 151 3.91 -8.97 1.32
CA VAL A 151 4.64 -8.07 0.43
C VAL A 151 6.15 -8.22 0.66
N SER A 152 6.96 -7.80 -0.30
CA SER A 152 8.41 -7.95 -0.19
C SER A 152 9.00 -7.13 0.95
N LYS A 153 8.43 -5.95 1.23
CA LYS A 153 8.91 -5.03 2.26
C LYS A 153 7.73 -4.45 3.05
N PRO A 154 7.21 -5.18 4.04
CA PRO A 154 6.17 -4.62 4.91
C PRO A 154 6.74 -3.49 5.77
N GLY A 155 5.94 -2.46 6.05
CA GLY A 155 6.37 -1.31 6.85
C GLY A 155 5.51 -0.08 6.69
N ASN A 156 5.97 1.02 7.29
CA ASN A 156 5.38 2.34 7.18
C ASN A 156 6.11 3.15 6.10
N TYR A 157 5.35 3.82 5.25
CA TYR A 157 5.87 4.58 4.12
C TYR A 157 5.43 6.03 4.20
N GLU A 158 6.35 6.94 4.02
CA GLU A 158 6.09 8.37 3.88
C GLU A 158 6.05 8.78 2.41
N ILE A 159 5.19 9.75 2.11
CA ILE A 159 5.00 10.30 0.77
C ILE A 159 5.26 11.79 0.78
N LYS A 160 6.07 12.25 -0.17
CA LYS A 160 6.35 13.67 -0.38
C LYS A 160 5.43 14.32 -1.42
N GLY A 161 4.40 13.62 -1.88
CA GLY A 161 3.46 14.08 -2.91
C GLY A 161 2.06 14.31 -2.36
N GLU A 162 1.20 14.86 -3.22
CA GLU A 162 -0.20 15.12 -2.90
C GLU A 162 -1.15 13.99 -3.30
N ARG A 163 -0.65 12.96 -3.99
CA ARG A 163 -1.44 11.84 -4.47
C ARG A 163 -0.60 10.56 -4.52
N LEU A 164 -1.21 9.47 -4.12
CA LEU A 164 -0.66 8.13 -4.24
C LEU A 164 -1.75 7.15 -4.64
N THR A 165 -1.52 6.37 -5.68
CA THR A 165 -2.38 5.27 -6.07
C THR A 165 -2.06 4.00 -5.28
N LEU A 166 -3.02 3.08 -5.20
CA LEU A 166 -2.82 1.78 -4.56
C LEU A 166 -1.68 0.98 -5.22
N LEU A 167 -1.57 1.01 -6.55
CA LEU A 167 -0.50 0.32 -7.27
C LEU A 167 0.89 0.93 -6.97
N GLU A 168 0.98 2.26 -6.87
CA GLU A 168 2.21 2.93 -6.45
C GLU A 168 2.58 2.58 -5.00
N ALA A 169 1.59 2.47 -4.11
CA ALA A 169 1.80 2.07 -2.73
C ALA A 169 2.36 0.64 -2.62
N LEU A 170 1.79 -0.30 -3.37
CA LEU A 170 2.28 -1.67 -3.45
C LEU A 170 3.67 -1.75 -4.07
N SER A 171 3.93 -0.98 -5.12
CA SER A 171 5.27 -0.87 -5.74
C SER A 171 6.32 -0.38 -4.74
N LYS A 172 5.99 0.60 -3.87
CA LYS A 172 6.89 1.05 -2.79
C LYS A 172 7.19 -0.06 -1.78
N ALA A 173 6.23 -0.93 -1.51
CA ALA A 173 6.39 -2.10 -0.65
C ALA A 173 7.12 -3.27 -1.34
N GLY A 174 7.60 -3.07 -2.59
CA GLY A 174 8.33 -4.07 -3.37
C GLY A 174 7.44 -5.15 -3.97
N ASP A 175 6.15 -4.83 -4.14
CA ASP A 175 5.10 -5.69 -4.69
C ASP A 175 4.68 -6.86 -3.77
N LEU A 176 3.60 -7.55 -4.15
CA LEU A 176 3.12 -8.73 -3.45
C LEU A 176 4.03 -9.94 -3.73
N ASN A 177 4.26 -10.72 -2.69
CA ASN A 177 4.89 -12.03 -2.84
C ASN A 177 4.00 -12.94 -3.70
N MET A 178 4.57 -14.01 -4.27
CA MET A 178 3.81 -15.02 -5.03
C MET A 178 2.70 -15.65 -4.18
N ASP A 179 2.95 -15.79 -2.89
CA ASP A 179 2.01 -16.33 -1.91
C ASP A 179 1.03 -15.29 -1.36
N GLY A 180 1.10 -14.04 -1.81
CA GLY A 180 0.17 -12.99 -1.41
C GLY A 180 -1.17 -13.12 -2.11
N ASN A 181 -2.25 -12.99 -1.37
CA ASN A 181 -3.60 -12.96 -1.94
C ASN A 181 -3.79 -11.65 -2.71
N ARG A 182 -4.32 -11.73 -3.93
CA ARG A 182 -4.65 -10.55 -4.76
C ARG A 182 -5.94 -9.87 -4.32
N ASP A 183 -6.68 -10.48 -3.43
CA ASP A 183 -7.75 -9.86 -2.65
C ASP A 183 -7.13 -9.22 -1.41
N ILE A 184 -6.91 -7.91 -1.45
CA ILE A 184 -6.29 -7.17 -0.36
C ILE A 184 -7.32 -6.40 0.46
N TYR A 185 -6.98 -6.05 1.67
CA TYR A 185 -7.81 -5.20 2.53
C TYR A 185 -7.19 -3.83 2.68
N ILE A 186 -8.02 -2.78 2.56
CA ILE A 186 -7.65 -1.41 2.89
C ILE A 186 -8.46 -1.02 4.11
N ILE A 187 -7.77 -0.68 5.19
CA ILE A 187 -8.36 -0.23 6.45
C ILE A 187 -8.15 1.28 6.50
N ARG A 188 -9.25 2.01 6.57
CA ARG A 188 -9.28 3.48 6.56
C ARG A 188 -10.08 4.00 7.74
N GLU A 189 -9.56 5.05 8.38
CA GLU A 189 -10.27 5.79 9.40
C GLU A 189 -10.74 7.14 8.84
N SER A 190 -12.03 7.40 8.95
CA SER A 190 -12.63 8.65 8.46
C SER A 190 -13.86 9.00 9.29
N GLY A 191 -13.97 10.24 9.74
CA GLY A 191 -15.14 10.72 10.46
C GLY A 191 -15.36 10.05 11.83
N GLY A 192 -14.33 9.45 12.43
CA GLY A 192 -14.45 8.71 13.70
C GLY A 192 -14.84 7.24 13.53
N GLU A 193 -14.99 6.78 12.29
CA GLU A 193 -15.29 5.38 11.95
C GLU A 193 -14.11 4.71 11.29
N ARG A 194 -13.99 3.39 11.50
CA ARG A 194 -13.01 2.54 10.82
C ARG A 194 -13.72 1.64 9.83
N ILE A 195 -13.31 1.70 8.57
CA ILE A 195 -13.85 0.92 7.48
C ILE A 195 -12.75 0.01 6.94
N ALA A 196 -13.01 -1.29 6.85
CA ALA A 196 -12.16 -2.25 6.16
C ALA A 196 -12.86 -2.65 4.86
N SER A 197 -12.20 -2.44 3.74
CA SER A 197 -12.73 -2.74 2.41
C SER A 197 -11.82 -3.69 1.67
N LYS A 198 -12.42 -4.64 0.98
CA LYS A 198 -11.73 -5.60 0.13
C LYS A 198 -11.57 -5.01 -1.28
N VAL A 199 -10.38 -5.14 -1.85
CA VAL A 199 -10.05 -4.71 -3.22
C VAL A 199 -9.40 -5.86 -3.94
N ASP A 200 -9.97 -6.26 -5.09
CA ASP A 200 -9.39 -7.27 -5.98
C ASP A 200 -8.45 -6.60 -6.98
N LEU A 201 -7.17 -6.93 -6.88
CA LEU A 201 -6.13 -6.40 -7.77
C LEU A 201 -6.16 -7.01 -9.17
N ARG A 202 -6.86 -8.14 -9.37
CA ARG A 202 -6.96 -8.83 -10.66
C ARG A 202 -7.96 -8.16 -11.60
N ASN A 203 -8.85 -7.31 -11.05
CA ASN A 203 -9.92 -6.68 -11.82
C ASN A 203 -9.61 -5.21 -12.10
N SER A 204 -9.86 -4.74 -13.33
CA SER A 204 -9.75 -3.33 -13.73
C SER A 204 -10.73 -2.41 -13.00
N ASP A 205 -11.79 -2.92 -12.39
CA ASP A 205 -12.70 -2.16 -11.52
C ASP A 205 -11.98 -1.49 -10.35
N LEU A 206 -10.79 -1.97 -10.00
CA LEU A 206 -9.85 -1.33 -9.11
C LEU A 206 -9.69 0.17 -9.39
N PHE A 207 -9.58 0.59 -10.67
CA PHE A 207 -9.43 2.00 -11.06
C PHE A 207 -10.65 2.86 -10.72
N HIS A 208 -11.80 2.25 -10.54
CA HIS A 208 -13.05 2.91 -10.16
C HIS A 208 -13.35 2.82 -8.66
N SER A 209 -12.53 2.09 -7.91
CA SER A 209 -12.67 1.93 -6.46
C SER A 209 -12.44 3.26 -5.73
N PRO A 210 -13.22 3.58 -4.68
CA PRO A 210 -12.93 4.70 -3.79
C PRO A 210 -11.62 4.52 -2.99
N TYR A 211 -11.05 3.32 -3.02
CA TYR A 211 -9.80 2.95 -2.37
C TYR A 211 -8.61 2.90 -3.34
N TYR A 212 -8.79 3.27 -4.60
CA TYR A 212 -7.70 3.34 -5.58
C TYR A 212 -6.65 4.40 -5.18
N TYR A 213 -7.10 5.53 -4.63
CA TYR A 213 -6.23 6.54 -4.06
C TYR A 213 -6.07 6.32 -2.55
N ILE A 214 -4.82 6.18 -2.13
CA ILE A 214 -4.46 5.98 -0.73
C ILE A 214 -4.61 7.30 0.03
N GLN A 215 -5.16 7.22 1.23
CA GLN A 215 -5.31 8.34 2.16
C GLN A 215 -4.27 8.28 3.29
N GLN A 216 -4.15 9.41 3.98
CA GLN A 216 -3.37 9.53 5.21
C GLN A 216 -3.81 8.47 6.22
N ASN A 217 -2.83 7.74 6.77
CA ASN A 217 -2.98 6.65 7.74
C ASN A 217 -3.73 5.41 7.26
N ASP A 218 -3.93 5.22 5.94
CA ASP A 218 -4.45 3.96 5.40
C ASP A 218 -3.52 2.81 5.76
N VAL A 219 -4.11 1.66 6.06
CA VAL A 219 -3.39 0.39 6.22
C VAL A 219 -3.79 -0.54 5.09
N ILE A 220 -2.81 -0.95 4.30
CA ILE A 220 -2.95 -1.95 3.24
C ILE A 220 -2.52 -3.29 3.82
N TYR A 221 -3.42 -4.26 3.86
CA TYR A 221 -3.15 -5.59 4.38
C TYR A 221 -3.29 -6.65 3.30
N VAL A 222 -2.19 -7.33 3.01
CA VAL A 222 -2.11 -8.43 2.05
C VAL A 222 -2.10 -9.75 2.82
N THR A 223 -3.20 -10.49 2.75
CA THR A 223 -3.29 -11.80 3.41
C THR A 223 -2.47 -12.85 2.66
N PRO A 224 -1.98 -13.90 3.35
CA PRO A 224 -1.43 -15.06 2.68
C PRO A 224 -2.50 -15.78 1.85
N SER A 225 -2.10 -16.38 0.75
CA SER A 225 -2.97 -17.24 -0.06
C SER A 225 -3.33 -18.51 0.67
N ASP A 226 -4.48 -19.10 0.31
CA ASP A 226 -4.93 -20.39 0.88
C ASP A 226 -3.91 -21.50 0.68
N ARG A 227 -3.13 -21.46 -0.40
CA ARG A 227 -2.02 -22.39 -0.65
C ARG A 227 -0.95 -22.31 0.42
N LYS A 228 -0.51 -21.11 0.78
CA LYS A 228 0.50 -20.92 1.82
C LYS A 228 0.01 -21.39 3.17
N VAL A 229 -1.25 -21.12 3.50
CA VAL A 229 -1.88 -21.57 4.73
C VAL A 229 -1.95 -23.08 4.75
N ASN A 230 -2.42 -23.71 3.66
CA ASN A 230 -2.56 -25.17 3.56
C ASN A 230 -1.20 -25.89 3.53
N THR A 231 -0.16 -25.32 2.90
CA THR A 231 1.18 -25.93 2.87
C THR A 231 1.84 -25.95 4.25
N ARG A 232 1.46 -25.06 5.16
CA ARG A 232 1.92 -25.06 6.56
C ARG A 232 1.09 -25.93 7.49
N SER A 233 -0.02 -26.52 7.01
CA SER A 233 -0.78 -27.49 7.81
C SER A 233 0.09 -28.71 8.06
N GLU A 234 0.10 -29.22 9.29
CA GLU A 234 0.92 -30.38 9.73
C GLU A 234 0.71 -31.62 8.84
N GLN A 235 -0.47 -31.76 8.23
CA GLN A 235 -0.79 -32.88 7.34
C GLN A 235 0.08 -32.90 6.08
N LEU A 236 0.40 -31.75 5.47
CA LEU A 236 1.22 -31.69 4.26
C LEU A 236 2.71 -31.96 4.52
N GLN A 237 3.20 -31.73 5.73
CA GLN A 237 4.59 -32.01 6.10
C GLN A 237 4.87 -33.50 6.21
N ILE A 238 3.84 -34.35 6.41
CA ILE A 238 3.99 -35.79 6.55
C ILE A 238 4.10 -36.50 5.19
N TYR A 239 3.53 -35.93 4.12
CA TYR A 239 3.52 -36.57 2.79
C TYR A 239 4.92 -36.93 2.24
N PRO A 240 5.95 -36.08 2.33
CA PRO A 240 7.30 -36.39 1.87
C PRO A 240 7.90 -37.62 2.62
N TYR A 241 7.62 -37.74 3.90
CA TYR A 241 8.09 -38.85 4.73
C TYR A 241 7.36 -40.18 4.40
N LEU A 242 6.07 -40.10 4.09
CA LEU A 242 5.31 -41.25 3.65
C LEU A 242 5.79 -41.77 2.28
N ILE A 243 6.06 -40.85 1.34
CA ILE A 243 6.56 -41.20 0.01
C ILE A 243 7.96 -41.79 0.11
N SER A 244 8.86 -41.23 0.90
CA SER A 244 10.20 -41.77 1.11
C SER A 244 10.16 -43.12 1.84
N GLY A 245 9.31 -43.26 2.85
CA GLY A 245 9.12 -44.54 3.56
C GLY A 245 8.61 -45.68 2.67
N THR A 246 7.62 -45.42 1.82
CA THR A 246 7.11 -46.40 0.86
C THR A 246 8.15 -46.76 -0.20
N SER A 247 8.97 -45.80 -0.66
CA SER A 247 10.06 -46.09 -1.61
C SER A 247 11.13 -46.99 -1.00
N ILE A 248 11.53 -46.75 0.24
CA ILE A 248 12.51 -47.56 0.97
C ILE A 248 11.94 -48.97 1.21
N ALA A 249 10.69 -49.08 1.63
CA ALA A 249 10.02 -50.40 1.84
C ALA A 249 9.96 -51.21 0.54
N MET A 250 9.69 -50.57 -0.62
CA MET A 250 9.72 -51.24 -1.92
C MET A 250 11.11 -51.74 -2.30
N VAL A 251 12.16 -50.98 -2.03
CA VAL A 251 13.55 -51.37 -2.31
C VAL A 251 13.93 -52.57 -1.45
N ILE A 252 13.59 -52.58 -0.15
CA ILE A 252 13.86 -53.70 0.75
C ILE A 252 13.14 -54.96 0.29
N LEU A 253 11.85 -54.86 -0.07
CA LEU A 253 11.09 -55.99 -0.63
C LEU A 253 11.69 -56.53 -1.92
N ALA A 254 12.26 -55.65 -2.76
CA ALA A 254 12.91 -56.07 -3.99
C ALA A 254 14.23 -56.83 -3.77
N PHE A 255 14.93 -56.59 -2.67
CA PHE A 255 16.17 -57.29 -2.33
C PHE A 255 15.92 -58.62 -1.54
N CYS A 256 14.74 -58.76 -0.94
CA CYS A 256 14.39 -59.95 -0.12
C CYS A 256 13.68 -61.06 -0.94
N ILE A 257 13.33 -60.81 -2.20
CA ILE A 257 12.73 -61.76 -3.15
C ILE A 257 13.72 -62.12 -4.25
#